data_1ef010fdcf8df213b00d3c358f1dc119
#
_entry.id   1ef010fdcf8df213b00d3c358f1dc119
#
_cell.length_a   1.000
_cell.length_b   1.000
_cell.length_c   1.000
_cell.angle_alpha   90.00
_cell.angle_beta   90.00
_cell.angle_gamma   90.00
#
_symmetry.space_group_name_H-M   'P 1'
#
loop_
_entity.id
_entity.type
_entity.pdbx_description
1 polymer ?
#
loop_
_entity_poly.entity_id
_entity_poly.type
_entity_poly.pdbx_seq_one_letter_code
_entity_poly.pdbx_strand_id
1 'polypeptide(L)'
;MDSIKILRARRLVDGTGGEPLDYPVVVVKNGRILDLGEESDVKLPRGNTVEELSFMDGTILPGLIDSHLHIALGTRGGYMAMMEESNGIHLITGVVNAEKALAAGV
;
A
#
# COMPACT_ATOMS: atom_id res chain seq x y z
N MET A 1 -23.03 -2.94 -2.49
CA MET A 1 -22.49 -3.87 -3.52
C MET A 1 -21.08 -4.26 -3.10
N ASP A 2 -20.71 -5.53 -3.27
CA ASP A 2 -19.33 -5.97 -2.97
C ASP A 2 -18.36 -5.36 -3.99
N SER A 3 -17.28 -4.76 -3.50
CA SER A 3 -16.17 -4.29 -4.33
C SER A 3 -15.14 -5.41 -4.44
N ILE A 4 -14.87 -5.85 -5.66
CA ILE A 4 -13.87 -6.89 -5.93
C ILE A 4 -12.80 -6.32 -6.85
N LYS A 5 -11.53 -6.52 -6.47
CA LYS A 5 -10.38 -6.18 -7.30
C LYS A 5 -9.53 -7.44 -7.51
N ILE A 6 -9.06 -7.60 -8.73
CA ILE A 6 -8.07 -8.62 -9.09
C ILE A 6 -6.79 -7.88 -9.48
N LEU A 7 -5.71 -8.15 -8.77
CA LEU A 7 -4.40 -7.56 -9.03
C LEU A 7 -3.52 -8.63 -9.68
N ARG A 8 -2.84 -8.24 -10.77
CA ARG A 8 -1.86 -9.07 -11.46
C ARG A 8 -0.53 -8.34 -11.49
N ALA A 9 0.58 -9.04 -11.30
CA ALA A 9 1.90 -8.46 -11.35
C ALA A 9 2.92 -9.44 -11.94
N ARG A 10 4.13 -8.95 -12.17
CA ARG A 10 5.26 -9.82 -12.55
C ARG A 10 5.68 -10.70 -11.40
N ARG A 11 5.60 -10.17 -10.16
CA ARG A 11 6.08 -10.86 -8.94
C ARG A 11 5.26 -10.45 -7.72
N LEU A 12 5.20 -11.34 -6.73
CA LEU A 12 4.66 -11.06 -5.40
C LEU A 12 5.67 -11.53 -4.35
N VAL A 13 5.93 -10.67 -3.36
CA VAL A 13 6.58 -11.01 -2.10
C VAL A 13 5.51 -10.90 -1.02
N ASP A 14 5.15 -12.01 -0.37
CA ASP A 14 4.02 -12.05 0.56
C ASP A 14 4.39 -11.72 2.02
N GLY A 15 5.68 -11.52 2.29
CA GLY A 15 6.18 -11.21 3.63
C GLY A 15 6.34 -12.44 4.55
N THR A 16 6.09 -13.64 4.09
CA THR A 16 6.25 -14.88 4.89
C THR A 16 7.70 -15.35 5.01
N GLY A 17 8.60 -14.79 4.19
CA GLY A 17 10.01 -15.22 4.07
C GLY A 17 10.21 -16.39 3.10
N GLY A 18 9.15 -16.82 2.41
CA GLY A 18 9.22 -17.80 1.33
C GLY A 18 9.75 -17.20 0.03
N GLU A 19 9.88 -18.05 -1.00
CA GLU A 19 10.26 -17.61 -2.35
C GLU A 19 9.16 -16.72 -2.95
N PRO A 20 9.52 -15.64 -3.65
CA PRO A 20 8.55 -14.82 -4.35
C PRO A 20 7.77 -15.62 -5.41
N LEU A 21 6.47 -15.34 -5.51
CA LEU A 21 5.63 -15.90 -6.58
C LEU A 21 5.80 -15.11 -7.88
N ASP A 22 6.03 -15.81 -8.96
CA ASP A 22 6.02 -15.23 -10.31
C ASP A 22 4.60 -15.26 -10.89
N TYR A 23 4.22 -14.17 -11.58
CA TYR A 23 2.90 -13.98 -12.19
C TYR A 23 1.71 -14.25 -11.24
N PRO A 24 1.74 -13.65 -10.05
CA PRO A 24 0.69 -13.87 -9.06
C PRO A 24 -0.64 -13.26 -9.47
N VAL A 25 -1.71 -13.80 -8.89
CA VAL A 25 -3.03 -13.19 -8.84
C VAL A 25 -3.39 -12.94 -7.39
N VAL A 26 -3.81 -11.72 -7.07
CA VAL A 26 -4.32 -11.35 -5.74
C VAL A 26 -5.77 -10.90 -5.89
N VAL A 27 -6.67 -11.55 -5.17
CA VAL A 27 -8.09 -11.20 -5.13
C VAL A 27 -8.38 -10.41 -3.85
N VAL A 28 -8.86 -9.19 -4.01
CA VAL A 28 -9.26 -8.32 -2.90
C VAL A 28 -10.78 -8.15 -2.93
N LYS A 29 -11.44 -8.41 -1.83
CA LYS A 29 -12.87 -8.16 -1.63
C LYS A 29 -13.10 -7.23 -0.45
N ASN A 30 -13.80 -6.13 -0.67
CA ASN A 30 -14.15 -5.16 0.37
C ASN A 30 -12.91 -4.70 1.19
N GLY A 31 -11.78 -4.44 0.52
CA GLY A 31 -10.54 -3.99 1.15
C GLY A 31 -9.75 -5.08 1.89
N ARG A 32 -10.12 -6.36 1.77
CA ARG A 32 -9.39 -7.48 2.35
C ARG A 32 -8.92 -8.46 1.28
N ILE A 33 -7.71 -8.98 1.43
CA ILE A 33 -7.20 -10.06 0.57
C ILE A 33 -8.04 -11.30 0.87
N LEU A 34 -8.72 -11.79 -0.17
CA LEU A 34 -9.55 -12.99 -0.11
C LEU A 34 -8.75 -14.23 -0.49
N ASP A 35 -7.92 -14.11 -1.51
CA ASP A 35 -7.12 -15.20 -2.05
C ASP A 35 -5.88 -14.66 -2.77
N LEU A 36 -4.81 -15.44 -2.84
CA LEU A 36 -3.62 -15.13 -3.61
C LEU A 36 -2.87 -16.41 -4.00
N GLY A 37 -2.21 -16.39 -5.13
CA GLY A 37 -1.46 -17.53 -5.62
C GLY A 37 -1.17 -17.44 -7.11
N GLU A 38 -0.85 -18.58 -7.73
CA GLU A 38 -0.84 -18.71 -9.18
C GLU A 38 -2.29 -18.69 -9.72
N GLU A 39 -2.46 -18.27 -10.96
CA GLU A 39 -3.81 -18.15 -11.54
C GLU A 39 -4.57 -19.48 -11.58
N SER A 40 -3.88 -20.60 -11.71
CA SER A 40 -4.46 -21.95 -11.66
C SER A 40 -5.09 -22.29 -10.31
N ASP A 41 -4.58 -21.72 -9.23
CA ASP A 41 -4.91 -22.08 -7.86
C ASP A 41 -5.94 -21.14 -7.23
N VAL A 42 -6.06 -19.92 -7.79
CA VAL A 42 -6.94 -18.87 -7.28
C VAL A 42 -8.33 -18.95 -7.92
N LYS A 43 -9.38 -18.96 -7.10
CA LYS A 43 -10.76 -18.87 -7.59
C LYS A 43 -11.10 -17.44 -7.98
N LEU A 44 -11.05 -17.16 -9.28
CA LEU A 44 -11.40 -15.85 -9.78
C LEU A 44 -12.92 -15.61 -9.67
N PRO A 45 -13.34 -14.55 -8.96
CA PRO A 45 -14.75 -14.17 -8.91
C PRO A 45 -15.21 -13.68 -10.28
N ARG A 46 -16.46 -13.99 -10.63
CA ARG A 46 -17.08 -13.54 -11.87
C ARG A 46 -18.22 -12.57 -11.57
N GLY A 47 -18.33 -11.50 -12.32
CA GLY A 47 -19.43 -10.53 -12.18
C GLY A 47 -19.08 -9.15 -12.72
N ASN A 48 -20.10 -8.30 -12.84
CA ASN A 48 -19.98 -6.95 -13.44
C ASN A 48 -19.32 -5.91 -12.51
N THR A 49 -18.93 -6.28 -11.30
CA THR A 49 -18.31 -5.39 -10.29
C THR A 49 -16.85 -5.75 -10.01
N VAL A 50 -16.21 -6.49 -10.91
CA VAL A 50 -14.81 -6.87 -10.78
C VAL A 50 -13.95 -5.83 -11.51
N GLU A 51 -13.03 -5.20 -10.77
CA GLU A 51 -11.99 -4.32 -11.31
C GLU A 51 -10.68 -5.12 -11.44
N GLU A 52 -10.11 -5.16 -12.64
CA GLU A 52 -8.81 -5.79 -12.86
C GLU A 52 -7.72 -4.73 -13.01
N LEU A 53 -6.63 -4.88 -12.23
CA LEU A 53 -5.45 -4.03 -12.25
C LEU A 53 -4.23 -4.88 -12.58
N SER A 54 -3.47 -4.47 -13.59
CA SER A 54 -2.32 -5.23 -14.08
C SER A 54 -1.03 -4.40 -13.99
N PHE A 55 -0.03 -4.96 -13.30
CA PHE A 55 1.28 -4.37 -13.06
C PHE A 55 2.38 -5.34 -13.54
N MET A 56 2.36 -5.68 -14.83
CA MET A 56 3.20 -6.77 -15.37
C MET A 56 4.71 -6.49 -15.31
N ASP A 57 5.12 -5.23 -15.06
CA ASP A 57 6.52 -4.86 -14.82
C ASP A 57 6.81 -4.63 -13.32
N GLY A 58 5.79 -4.82 -12.47
CA GLY A 58 5.84 -4.51 -11.04
C GLY A 58 5.93 -5.73 -10.14
N THR A 59 6.27 -5.47 -8.89
CA THR A 59 6.20 -6.43 -7.79
C THR A 59 5.17 -5.96 -6.77
N ILE A 60 4.24 -6.84 -6.39
CA ILE A 60 3.34 -6.60 -5.27
C ILE A 60 4.07 -6.93 -3.97
N LEU A 61 3.97 -6.02 -3.00
CA LEU A 61 4.54 -6.16 -1.66
C LEU A 61 3.43 -5.89 -0.63
N PRO A 62 3.54 -6.43 0.58
CA PRO A 62 2.79 -5.88 1.73
C PRO A 62 3.11 -4.40 1.91
N GLY A 63 2.18 -3.65 2.50
CA GLY A 63 2.45 -2.27 2.89
C GLY A 63 3.72 -2.18 3.74
N LEU A 64 4.51 -1.14 3.51
CA LEU A 64 5.76 -0.93 4.22
C LEU A 64 5.49 -0.46 5.64
N ILE A 65 6.38 -0.81 6.56
CA ILE A 65 6.34 -0.34 7.95
C ILE A 65 7.58 0.52 8.17
N ASP A 66 7.37 1.81 8.42
CA ASP A 66 8.43 2.69 8.89
C ASP A 66 8.44 2.65 10.43
N SER A 67 9.51 2.12 11.01
CA SER A 67 9.64 1.97 12.46
C SER A 67 10.07 3.26 13.17
N HIS A 68 10.42 4.31 12.43
CA HIS A 68 10.82 5.61 12.98
C HIS A 68 10.49 6.74 12.01
N LEU A 69 9.31 7.34 12.14
CA LEU A 69 8.84 8.41 11.29
C LEU A 69 8.63 9.71 12.08
N HIS A 70 9.26 10.79 11.64
CA HIS A 70 9.03 12.14 12.15
C HIS A 70 7.86 12.81 11.41
N ILE A 71 6.65 12.39 11.71
CA ILE A 71 5.46 12.77 10.93
C ILE A 71 5.14 14.29 11.00
N ALA A 72 5.45 14.95 12.13
CA ALA A 72 5.20 16.37 12.33
C ALA A 72 6.36 17.28 11.86
N LEU A 73 7.46 16.71 11.34
CA LEU A 73 8.58 17.50 10.82
C LEU A 73 8.23 18.15 9.48
N GLY A 74 8.33 19.47 9.43
CA GLY A 74 8.28 20.23 8.19
C GLY A 74 9.54 20.02 7.35
N THR A 75 9.40 20.17 6.03
CA THR A 75 10.53 20.04 5.07
C THR A 75 11.35 21.32 4.95
N ARG A 76 10.91 22.44 5.58
CA ARG A 76 11.55 23.75 5.50
C ARG A 76 12.19 24.13 6.84
N GLY A 77 13.44 24.57 6.80
CA GLY A 77 14.13 25.18 7.96
C GLY A 77 14.74 24.20 8.97
N GLY A 78 14.58 22.89 8.79
CA GLY A 78 15.17 21.90 9.69
C GLY A 78 14.55 21.88 11.10
N TYR A 79 15.18 21.16 12.02
CA TYR A 79 14.69 20.94 13.39
C TYR A 79 14.48 22.24 14.19
N MET A 80 15.38 23.23 14.03
CA MET A 80 15.28 24.50 14.76
C MET A 80 14.06 25.32 14.35
N ALA A 81 13.75 25.37 13.05
CA ALA A 81 12.54 26.07 12.55
C ALA A 81 11.26 25.40 13.07
N MET A 82 11.25 24.09 13.19
CA MET A 82 10.14 23.36 13.78
C MET A 82 9.88 23.78 15.23
N MET A 83 10.91 24.03 16.03
CA MET A 83 10.76 24.44 17.44
C MET A 83 10.08 25.79 17.60
N GLU A 84 10.09 26.63 16.57
CA GLU A 84 9.46 27.95 16.54
C GLU A 84 8.03 27.94 15.98
N GLU A 85 7.62 26.83 15.37
CA GLU A 85 6.29 26.69 14.79
C GLU A 85 5.22 26.45 15.86
N SER A 86 3.99 26.89 15.58
CA SER A 86 2.85 26.65 16.46
C SER A 86 2.39 25.18 16.41
N ASN A 87 1.77 24.69 17.50
CA ASN A 87 1.17 23.37 17.54
C ASN A 87 0.17 23.11 16.40
N GLY A 88 -0.53 24.16 15.95
CA GLY A 88 -1.46 24.06 14.81
C GLY A 88 -0.73 23.71 13.50
N ILE A 89 0.42 24.29 13.26
CA ILE A 89 1.26 23.96 12.09
C ILE A 89 1.75 22.52 12.18
N HIS A 90 2.25 22.08 13.36
CA HIS A 90 2.67 20.69 13.55
C HIS A 90 1.56 19.69 13.25
N LEU A 91 0.32 19.96 13.70
CA LEU A 91 -0.82 19.07 13.44
C LEU A 91 -1.12 18.97 11.95
N ILE A 92 -1.20 20.11 11.24
CA ILE A 92 -1.47 20.14 9.80
C ILE A 92 -0.34 19.43 9.03
N THR A 93 0.92 19.72 9.38
CA THR A 93 2.09 19.07 8.77
C THR A 93 2.03 17.56 8.97
N GLY A 94 1.66 17.11 10.19
CA GLY A 94 1.51 15.69 10.50
C GLY A 94 0.47 15.00 9.61
N VAL A 95 -0.71 15.61 9.42
CA VAL A 95 -1.76 15.07 8.54
C VAL A 95 -1.26 14.94 7.10
N VAL A 96 -0.67 16.02 6.57
CA VAL A 96 -0.14 16.02 5.19
C VAL A 96 0.96 15.00 4.99
N ASN A 97 1.86 14.84 5.96
CA ASN A 97 2.93 13.84 5.88
C ASN A 97 2.40 12.43 6.03
N ALA A 98 1.37 12.19 6.85
CA ALA A 98 0.71 10.89 6.95
C ALA A 98 0.08 10.48 5.61
N GLU A 99 -0.62 11.39 4.94
CA GLU A 99 -1.17 11.14 3.60
C GLU A 99 -0.08 10.78 2.59
N LYS A 100 1.06 11.49 2.63
CA LYS A 100 2.21 11.18 1.75
C LYS A 100 2.83 9.82 2.04
N ALA A 101 2.99 9.47 3.32
CA ALA A 101 3.49 8.16 3.73
C ALA A 101 2.59 7.04 3.23
N LEU A 102 1.27 7.15 3.46
CA LEU A 102 0.28 6.20 2.93
C LEU A 102 0.33 6.09 1.40
N ALA A 103 0.45 7.22 0.68
CA ALA A 103 0.55 7.22 -0.77
C ALA A 103 1.86 6.59 -1.28
N ALA A 104 2.91 6.58 -0.46
CA ALA A 104 4.19 5.92 -0.74
C ALA A 104 4.21 4.43 -0.36
N GLY A 105 3.13 3.92 0.28
CA GLY A 105 2.99 2.52 0.65
C GLY A 105 3.40 2.18 2.09
N VAL A 106 3.54 3.20 2.96
CA VAL A 106 3.86 3.03 4.39
C VAL A 106 2.60 2.91 5.22
#